data_19f40279986ae37ca6562b04984afe7b
#
_entry.id   19f40279986ae37ca6562b04984afe7b
#
_cell.length_a   1.000
_cell.length_b   1.000
_cell.length_c   1.000
_cell.angle_alpha   90.00
_cell.angle_beta   90.00
_cell.angle_gamma   90.00
#
_symmetry.space_group_name_H-M   'P 1'
#
loop_
_entity.id
_entity.type
_entity.pdbx_description
1 polymer ?
#
loop_
_entity_poly.entity_id
_entity_poly.type
_entity_poly.pdbx_seq_one_letter_code
_entity_poly.pdbx_strand_id
1 'polypeptide(L)'
;MKKPRPQLVIDISDVSYYDIDMEDFLAMIKACIFDLDGTIGNTLDSMVYSVNLTLKEMNLSEISTEQCREFVGNGARVLMEKALDASGNPGATRIEEGMQIYGRIFDENCTYHVTPCEGVPEMLYKLKEQGVKLAVLSNKPHCQAVKVVHAIYGEKLFDWVQGQKDEIPRKPDPAGVFYVAKKLGVDYKECLYVGDSEVDVVTGKNAGVKTIAVTWGFRTKEELMIAGAQYMIDKAEKLQEYL
;
A
#
# COMPACT_ATOMS: atom_id res chain seq x y z
N MET A 1 5.12 0.94 -64.33
CA MET A 1 5.04 -0.36 -63.68
C MET A 1 5.62 -0.22 -62.25
N LYS A 2 4.76 -0.24 -61.23
CA LYS A 2 5.20 -0.17 -59.82
C LYS A 2 5.45 -1.60 -59.33
N LYS A 3 6.67 -1.84 -58.78
CA LYS A 3 7.00 -3.13 -58.16
C LYS A 3 6.18 -3.31 -56.85
N PRO A 4 5.66 -4.51 -56.60
CA PRO A 4 4.96 -4.78 -55.32
C PRO A 4 5.94 -4.80 -54.15
N ARG A 5 5.49 -4.29 -52.99
CA ARG A 5 6.24 -4.36 -51.74
C ARG A 5 6.26 -5.81 -51.21
N PRO A 6 7.35 -6.27 -50.60
CA PRO A 6 7.35 -7.61 -50.02
C PRO A 6 6.42 -7.63 -48.77
N GLN A 7 5.51 -8.60 -48.76
CA GLN A 7 4.74 -8.95 -47.56
C GLN A 7 5.67 -9.66 -46.56
N LEU A 8 5.80 -9.10 -45.37
CA LEU A 8 6.47 -9.74 -44.26
C LEU A 8 5.53 -10.85 -43.74
N VAL A 9 5.83 -12.10 -44.04
CA VAL A 9 5.17 -13.25 -43.43
C VAL A 9 5.94 -13.53 -42.11
N ILE A 10 5.32 -13.23 -41.00
CA ILE A 10 5.83 -13.63 -39.69
C ILE A 10 5.32 -15.05 -39.43
N ASP A 11 6.23 -16.03 -39.40
CA ASP A 11 5.93 -17.39 -38.98
C ASP A 11 5.81 -17.41 -37.46
N ILE A 12 4.59 -17.63 -36.95
CA ILE A 12 4.25 -17.63 -35.53
C ILE A 12 4.29 -19.03 -34.92
N SER A 13 4.92 -20.01 -35.55
CA SER A 13 4.96 -21.40 -35.07
C SER A 13 5.95 -21.67 -33.93
N ASP A 14 6.84 -20.71 -33.58
CA ASP A 14 7.90 -20.88 -32.54
C ASP A 14 7.78 -19.95 -31.32
N VAL A 15 6.62 -19.30 -31.12
CA VAL A 15 6.38 -18.57 -29.88
C VAL A 15 5.69 -19.52 -28.91
N SER A 16 6.43 -20.03 -27.92
CA SER A 16 5.83 -20.70 -26.77
C SER A 16 4.95 -19.69 -26.05
N TYR A 17 3.64 -19.77 -26.28
CA TYR A 17 2.65 -19.03 -25.52
C TYR A 17 2.77 -19.44 -24.06
N TYR A 18 3.26 -18.54 -23.22
CA TYR A 18 2.79 -18.50 -21.85
C TYR A 18 1.28 -18.21 -21.99
N ASP A 19 0.45 -19.10 -21.46
CA ASP A 19 -1.00 -18.91 -21.36
C ASP A 19 -1.28 -17.66 -20.50
N ILE A 20 -1.18 -16.49 -21.13
CA ILE A 20 -1.82 -15.28 -20.61
C ILE A 20 -3.28 -15.46 -21.02
N ASP A 21 -4.12 -15.72 -20.02
CA ASP A 21 -5.56 -15.81 -20.22
C ASP A 21 -6.02 -14.52 -20.92
N MET A 22 -6.48 -14.62 -22.17
CA MET A 22 -6.89 -13.45 -22.96
C MET A 22 -8.05 -12.69 -22.29
N GLU A 23 -8.76 -13.31 -21.35
CA GLU A 23 -9.78 -12.65 -20.54
C GLU A 23 -9.16 -11.71 -19.49
N ASP A 24 -7.97 -12.01 -18.96
CA ASP A 24 -7.26 -11.12 -18.01
C ASP A 24 -6.65 -9.87 -18.71
N PHE A 25 -6.43 -9.91 -20.02
CA PHE A 25 -5.87 -8.78 -20.78
C PHE A 25 -6.93 -7.72 -21.18
N LEU A 26 -8.22 -8.04 -21.09
CA LEU A 26 -9.33 -7.17 -21.54
C LEU A 26 -10.19 -6.66 -20.38
N ALA A 27 -9.91 -7.00 -19.15
CA ALA A 27 -10.65 -6.46 -18.01
C ALA A 27 -10.27 -5.00 -17.80
N MET A 28 -11.16 -4.09 -18.21
CA MET A 28 -11.01 -2.67 -17.92
C MET A 28 -10.99 -2.46 -16.41
N ILE A 29 -9.95 -1.81 -15.89
CA ILE A 29 -9.83 -1.51 -14.47
C ILE A 29 -10.98 -0.59 -14.02
N LYS A 30 -11.79 -1.04 -13.07
CA LYS A 30 -12.94 -0.30 -12.52
C LYS A 30 -12.66 0.28 -11.15
N ALA A 31 -11.65 -0.23 -10.46
CA ALA A 31 -11.27 0.27 -9.15
C ALA A 31 -9.76 0.21 -8.93
N CYS A 32 -9.25 1.17 -8.15
CA CYS A 32 -7.89 1.15 -7.62
C CYS A 32 -7.95 1.04 -6.10
N ILE A 33 -7.24 0.06 -5.55
CA ILE A 33 -7.09 -0.17 -4.12
C ILE A 33 -5.67 0.21 -3.75
N PHE A 34 -5.50 1.20 -2.89
CA PHE A 34 -4.19 1.73 -2.48
C PHE A 34 -3.86 1.33 -1.05
N ASP A 35 -2.60 1.00 -0.79
CA ASP A 35 -2.09 1.14 0.57
C ASP A 35 -2.04 2.62 0.97
N LEU A 36 -1.87 2.88 2.27
CA LEU A 36 -1.87 4.22 2.84
C LEU A 36 -0.45 4.74 3.07
N ASP A 37 0.23 4.10 4.02
CA ASP A 37 1.49 4.59 4.62
C ASP A 37 2.66 4.41 3.64
N GLY A 38 3.21 5.49 3.08
CA GLY A 38 4.26 5.45 2.06
C GLY A 38 3.75 5.34 0.62
N THR A 39 2.49 4.98 0.40
CA THR A 39 1.89 4.86 -0.93
C THR A 39 1.13 6.12 -1.34
N ILE A 40 0.07 6.47 -0.62
CA ILE A 40 -0.70 7.69 -0.87
C ILE A 40 -0.44 8.77 0.18
N GLY A 41 0.00 8.41 1.38
CA GLY A 41 0.29 9.32 2.47
C GLY A 41 1.73 9.24 2.95
N ASN A 42 2.41 10.38 3.06
CA ASN A 42 3.65 10.50 3.82
C ASN A 42 3.27 10.61 5.30
N THR A 43 3.35 9.50 6.02
CA THR A 43 2.84 9.36 7.41
C THR A 43 3.96 8.99 8.39
N LEU A 44 5.21 8.94 7.95
CA LEU A 44 6.33 8.47 8.76
C LEU A 44 6.53 9.32 10.02
N ASP A 45 6.41 10.65 9.90
CA ASP A 45 6.60 11.58 11.01
C ASP A 45 5.62 11.30 12.17
N SER A 46 4.35 11.02 11.86
CA SER A 46 3.34 10.68 12.86
C SER A 46 3.68 9.40 13.64
N MET A 47 4.24 8.41 12.93
CA MET A 47 4.65 7.13 13.53
C MET A 47 5.90 7.28 14.38
N VAL A 48 6.96 7.92 13.86
CA VAL A 48 8.20 8.20 14.62
C VAL A 48 7.89 8.98 15.89
N TYR A 49 7.11 10.06 15.75
CA TYR A 49 6.72 10.89 16.90
C TYR A 49 5.99 10.09 17.97
N SER A 50 4.98 9.30 17.58
CA SER A 50 4.18 8.53 18.52
C SER A 50 4.96 7.38 19.16
N VAL A 51 5.82 6.69 18.38
CA VAL A 51 6.72 5.65 18.92
C VAL A 51 7.66 6.26 19.96
N ASN A 52 8.33 7.36 19.63
CA ASN A 52 9.30 7.98 20.52
C ASN A 52 8.66 8.56 21.80
N LEU A 53 7.45 9.12 21.71
CA LEU A 53 6.68 9.47 22.90
C LEU A 53 6.37 8.25 23.78
N THR A 54 6.03 7.12 23.15
CA THR A 54 5.77 5.87 23.87
C THR A 54 7.04 5.37 24.58
N LEU A 55 8.14 5.31 23.86
CA LEU A 55 9.43 4.87 24.41
C LEU A 55 9.89 5.78 25.57
N LYS A 56 9.72 7.09 25.43
CA LYS A 56 10.00 8.07 26.49
C LYS A 56 9.15 7.84 27.73
N GLU A 57 7.83 7.58 27.59
CA GLU A 57 6.96 7.27 28.73
C GLU A 57 7.38 5.96 29.43
N MET A 58 7.93 5.01 28.66
CA MET A 58 8.48 3.75 29.18
C MET A 58 9.90 3.87 29.74
N ASN A 59 10.50 5.06 29.73
CA ASN A 59 11.90 5.34 30.11
C ASN A 59 12.91 4.52 29.27
N LEU A 60 12.67 4.40 27.97
CA LEU A 60 13.53 3.75 26.98
C LEU A 60 14.14 4.78 26.02
N SER A 61 15.20 4.39 25.30
CA SER A 61 15.82 5.23 24.28
C SER A 61 14.92 5.42 23.08
N GLU A 62 14.97 6.59 22.44
CA GLU A 62 14.29 6.86 21.20
C GLU A 62 14.91 6.08 20.02
N ILE A 63 14.11 5.77 19.02
CA ILE A 63 14.57 5.22 17.72
C ILE A 63 14.73 6.33 16.67
N SER A 64 15.57 6.09 15.67
CA SER A 64 15.71 7.02 14.54
C SER A 64 14.54 6.90 13.55
N THR A 65 14.42 7.89 12.65
CA THR A 65 13.44 7.87 11.56
C THR A 65 13.70 6.69 10.62
N GLU A 66 14.95 6.38 10.34
CA GLU A 66 15.37 5.26 9.47
C GLU A 66 14.96 3.92 10.08
N GLN A 67 15.20 3.72 11.39
CA GLN A 67 14.74 2.54 12.10
C GLN A 67 13.22 2.40 12.06
N CYS A 68 12.49 3.48 12.30
CA CYS A 68 11.02 3.44 12.22
C CYS A 68 10.56 3.07 10.80
N ARG A 69 11.18 3.63 9.75
CA ARG A 69 10.89 3.30 8.35
C ARG A 69 11.05 1.81 8.06
N GLU A 70 12.11 1.17 8.56
CA GLU A 70 12.35 -0.26 8.40
C GLU A 70 11.34 -1.13 9.17
N PHE A 71 10.77 -0.60 10.26
CA PHE A 71 9.87 -1.35 11.14
C PHE A 71 8.41 -1.31 10.69
N VAL A 72 8.04 -0.31 9.87
CA VAL A 72 6.67 -0.12 9.36
C VAL A 72 6.32 -1.16 8.29
N GLY A 73 5.00 -1.40 8.11
CA GLY A 73 4.41 -2.25 7.05
C GLY A 73 3.59 -3.43 7.62
N ASN A 74 4.05 -4.04 8.71
CA ASN A 74 3.44 -5.23 9.30
C ASN A 74 2.48 -4.95 10.48
N GLY A 75 2.00 -3.70 10.59
CA GLY A 75 1.04 -3.25 11.61
C GLY A 75 1.69 -2.79 12.91
N ALA A 76 0.88 -2.15 13.76
CA ALA A 76 1.34 -1.43 14.96
C ALA A 76 2.09 -2.32 15.97
N ARG A 77 1.66 -3.58 16.14
CA ARG A 77 2.30 -4.49 17.09
C ARG A 77 3.73 -4.81 16.69
N VAL A 78 3.95 -5.15 15.41
CA VAL A 78 5.30 -5.47 14.90
C VAL A 78 6.21 -4.24 14.94
N LEU A 79 5.68 -3.06 14.62
CA LEU A 79 6.39 -1.79 14.77
C LEU A 79 6.86 -1.59 16.22
N MET A 80 5.97 -1.78 17.21
CA MET A 80 6.31 -1.60 18.63
C MET A 80 7.25 -2.69 19.15
N GLU A 81 7.11 -3.95 18.72
CA GLU A 81 8.04 -5.03 19.07
C GLU A 81 9.48 -4.69 18.66
N LYS A 82 9.66 -4.27 17.39
CA LYS A 82 10.97 -3.86 16.87
C LYS A 82 11.51 -2.60 17.56
N ALA A 83 10.65 -1.62 17.81
CA ALA A 83 11.03 -0.39 18.50
C ALA A 83 11.49 -0.65 19.93
N LEU A 84 10.78 -1.49 20.68
CA LEU A 84 11.14 -1.87 22.05
C LEU A 84 12.48 -2.65 22.08
N ASP A 85 12.65 -3.59 21.15
CA ASP A 85 13.90 -4.36 21.04
C ASP A 85 15.10 -3.43 20.77
N ALA A 86 14.95 -2.50 19.84
CA ALA A 86 15.99 -1.53 19.48
C ALA A 86 16.27 -0.49 20.59
N SER A 87 15.33 -0.28 21.52
CA SER A 87 15.38 0.78 22.53
C SER A 87 15.84 0.33 23.92
N GLY A 88 16.37 -0.88 24.04
CA GLY A 88 16.88 -1.42 25.31
C GLY A 88 15.89 -2.29 26.06
N ASN A 89 14.86 -2.82 25.38
CA ASN A 89 13.98 -3.87 25.89
C ASN A 89 14.10 -5.13 25.01
N PRO A 90 15.21 -5.89 25.07
CA PRO A 90 15.48 -7.03 24.19
C PRO A 90 14.37 -8.09 24.26
N GLY A 91 13.96 -8.58 23.09
CA GLY A 91 12.85 -9.51 22.94
C GLY A 91 11.48 -8.89 23.24
N ALA A 92 11.39 -7.57 23.28
CA ALA A 92 10.15 -6.79 23.48
C ALA A 92 9.28 -7.30 24.66
N THR A 93 9.91 -7.64 25.79
CA THR A 93 9.23 -8.27 26.96
C THR A 93 8.12 -7.40 27.56
N ARG A 94 8.12 -6.08 27.28
CA ARG A 94 7.11 -5.11 27.72
C ARG A 94 6.12 -4.73 26.62
N ILE A 95 5.89 -5.59 25.62
CA ILE A 95 5.07 -5.25 24.45
C ILE A 95 3.63 -4.89 24.81
N GLU A 96 3.00 -5.55 25.76
CA GLU A 96 1.61 -5.24 26.14
C GLU A 96 1.48 -3.82 26.75
N GLU A 97 2.43 -3.44 27.60
CA GLU A 97 2.52 -2.08 28.13
C GLU A 97 2.77 -1.07 27.00
N GLY A 98 3.74 -1.38 26.10
CA GLY A 98 4.05 -0.53 24.94
C GLY A 98 2.86 -0.34 24.02
N MET A 99 2.09 -1.40 23.73
CA MET A 99 0.89 -1.30 22.90
C MET A 99 -0.23 -0.48 23.53
N GLN A 100 -0.41 -0.57 24.84
CA GLN A 100 -1.40 0.23 25.55
C GLN A 100 -1.05 1.73 25.48
N ILE A 101 0.21 2.08 25.74
CA ILE A 101 0.70 3.47 25.70
C ILE A 101 0.65 3.99 24.26
N TYR A 102 1.20 3.23 23.31
CA TYR A 102 1.21 3.59 21.88
C TYR A 102 -0.19 3.81 21.34
N GLY A 103 -1.14 2.93 21.67
CA GLY A 103 -2.53 3.05 21.19
C GLY A 103 -3.14 4.40 21.56
N ARG A 104 -2.97 4.85 22.81
CA ARG A 104 -3.44 6.16 23.29
C ARG A 104 -2.72 7.32 22.60
N ILE A 105 -1.39 7.28 22.56
CA ILE A 105 -0.58 8.35 21.97
C ILE A 105 -0.84 8.46 20.47
N PHE A 106 -0.89 7.33 19.75
CA PHE A 106 -1.09 7.32 18.31
C PHE A 106 -2.52 7.73 17.91
N ASP A 107 -3.52 7.45 18.76
CA ASP A 107 -4.88 7.90 18.49
C ASP A 107 -5.01 9.44 18.47
N GLU A 108 -4.21 10.12 19.30
CA GLU A 108 -4.14 11.58 19.35
C GLU A 108 -3.24 12.19 18.27
N ASN A 109 -2.21 11.45 17.81
CA ASN A 109 -1.14 11.99 16.98
C ASN A 109 -1.02 11.34 15.59
N CYS A 110 -1.96 10.45 15.20
CA CYS A 110 -1.87 9.74 13.92
C CYS A 110 -1.91 10.65 12.69
N THR A 111 -2.34 11.90 12.85
CA THR A 111 -2.36 12.94 11.81
C THR A 111 -1.23 13.98 11.95
N TYR A 112 -0.28 13.77 12.84
CA TYR A 112 0.84 14.68 13.03
C TYR A 112 1.74 14.73 11.79
N HIS A 113 1.88 15.91 11.18
CA HIS A 113 2.68 16.17 9.97
C HIS A 113 2.40 15.22 8.79
N VAL A 114 1.19 14.68 8.68
CA VAL A 114 0.84 13.86 7.53
C VAL A 114 0.57 14.71 6.29
N THR A 115 1.11 14.29 5.16
CA THR A 115 0.95 14.97 3.87
C THR A 115 0.66 13.95 2.77
N PRO A 116 0.06 14.34 1.63
CA PRO A 116 -0.01 13.44 0.48
C PRO A 116 1.40 13.17 -0.07
N CYS A 117 1.59 12.00 -0.67
CA CYS A 117 2.77 11.76 -1.50
C CYS A 117 2.70 12.61 -2.78
N GLU A 118 3.88 13.00 -3.31
CA GLU A 118 4.01 13.89 -4.47
C GLU A 118 3.28 13.33 -5.71
N GLY A 119 2.50 14.17 -6.38
CA GLY A 119 1.72 13.82 -7.60
C GLY A 119 0.53 12.88 -7.37
N VAL A 120 0.37 12.35 -6.15
CA VAL A 120 -0.74 11.43 -5.84
C VAL A 120 -2.09 12.12 -5.85
N PRO A 121 -2.29 13.34 -5.31
CA PRO A 121 -3.59 14.01 -5.38
C PRO A 121 -4.09 14.15 -6.82
N GLU A 122 -3.25 14.63 -7.73
CA GLU A 122 -3.58 14.82 -9.16
C GLU A 122 -3.96 13.50 -9.82
N MET A 123 -3.20 12.45 -9.54
CA MET A 123 -3.48 11.10 -10.02
C MET A 123 -4.86 10.60 -9.55
N LEU A 124 -5.17 10.73 -8.25
CA LEU A 124 -6.44 10.28 -7.67
C LEU A 124 -7.63 11.04 -8.25
N TYR A 125 -7.54 12.37 -8.40
CA TYR A 125 -8.61 13.15 -9.03
C TYR A 125 -8.85 12.73 -10.49
N LYS A 126 -7.76 12.50 -11.25
CA LYS A 126 -7.88 12.04 -12.64
C LYS A 126 -8.54 10.66 -12.74
N LEU A 127 -8.20 9.72 -11.85
CA LEU A 127 -8.88 8.41 -11.77
C LEU A 127 -10.37 8.58 -11.49
N LYS A 128 -10.72 9.46 -10.57
CA LYS A 128 -12.11 9.74 -10.20
C LYS A 128 -12.90 10.34 -11.38
N GLU A 129 -12.32 11.27 -12.14
CA GLU A 129 -12.91 11.85 -13.36
C GLU A 129 -13.17 10.80 -14.45
N GLN A 130 -12.34 9.76 -14.50
CA GLN A 130 -12.50 8.61 -15.40
C GLN A 130 -13.54 7.58 -14.92
N GLY A 131 -14.15 7.81 -13.75
CA GLY A 131 -15.14 6.90 -13.18
C GLY A 131 -14.56 5.71 -12.45
N VAL A 132 -13.22 5.67 -12.22
CA VAL A 132 -12.56 4.62 -11.45
C VAL A 132 -12.88 4.79 -9.96
N LYS A 133 -13.33 3.73 -9.31
CA LYS A 133 -13.57 3.72 -7.85
C LYS A 133 -12.26 3.69 -7.09
N LEU A 134 -12.17 4.45 -6.01
CA LEU A 134 -10.96 4.57 -5.21
C LEU A 134 -11.18 3.99 -3.82
N ALA A 135 -10.28 3.14 -3.37
CA ALA A 135 -10.30 2.64 -2.01
C ALA A 135 -8.91 2.58 -1.37
N VAL A 136 -8.89 2.55 -0.06
CA VAL A 136 -7.69 2.33 0.76
C VAL A 136 -7.79 1.00 1.47
N LEU A 137 -6.68 0.22 1.49
CA LEU A 137 -6.52 -1.00 2.27
C LEU A 137 -5.19 -0.96 3.02
N SER A 138 -5.21 -0.81 4.34
CA SER A 138 -4.00 -0.64 5.15
C SER A 138 -3.96 -1.56 6.38
N ASN A 139 -2.75 -1.95 6.80
CA ASN A 139 -2.49 -2.63 8.08
C ASN A 139 -2.51 -1.69 9.29
N LYS A 140 -2.67 -0.36 9.05
CA LYS A 140 -2.92 0.62 10.10
C LYS A 140 -4.27 0.36 10.78
N PRO A 141 -4.42 0.49 12.10
CA PRO A 141 -5.72 0.33 12.76
C PRO A 141 -6.80 1.20 12.10
N HIS A 142 -8.01 0.67 11.95
CA HIS A 142 -9.05 1.25 11.10
C HIS A 142 -9.39 2.71 11.45
N CYS A 143 -9.57 3.01 12.74
CA CYS A 143 -9.93 4.37 13.15
C CYS A 143 -8.85 5.39 12.76
N GLN A 144 -7.57 5.04 12.96
CA GLN A 144 -6.45 5.91 12.59
C GLN A 144 -6.27 6.00 11.08
N ALA A 145 -6.47 4.90 10.33
CA ALA A 145 -6.44 4.94 8.86
C ALA A 145 -7.48 5.92 8.30
N VAL A 146 -8.71 5.87 8.80
CA VAL A 146 -9.79 6.80 8.42
C VAL A 146 -9.43 8.25 8.78
N LYS A 147 -8.95 8.51 10.02
CA LYS A 147 -8.51 9.85 10.45
C LYS A 147 -7.44 10.43 9.52
N VAL A 148 -6.43 9.62 9.18
CA VAL A 148 -5.32 10.03 8.30
C VAL A 148 -5.80 10.31 6.88
N VAL A 149 -6.57 9.42 6.28
CA VAL A 149 -7.12 9.62 4.93
C VAL A 149 -7.98 10.88 4.88
N HIS A 150 -8.85 11.11 5.88
CA HIS A 150 -9.69 12.30 5.93
C HIS A 150 -8.87 13.59 6.13
N ALA A 151 -7.79 13.54 6.91
CA ALA A 151 -6.90 14.68 7.12
C ALA A 151 -6.17 15.08 5.83
N ILE A 152 -5.76 14.10 5.01
CA ILE A 152 -4.99 14.36 3.78
C ILE A 152 -5.91 14.69 2.59
N TYR A 153 -7.04 13.96 2.44
CA TYR A 153 -7.84 13.95 1.21
C TYR A 153 -9.30 14.38 1.41
N GLY A 154 -9.73 14.60 2.67
CA GLY A 154 -11.14 14.83 2.99
C GLY A 154 -11.96 13.53 2.96
N GLU A 155 -13.23 13.63 3.28
CA GLU A 155 -14.13 12.48 3.48
C GLU A 155 -14.69 11.88 2.19
N LYS A 156 -14.58 12.58 1.04
CA LYS A 156 -15.35 12.27 -0.17
C LYS A 156 -14.55 11.71 -1.33
N LEU A 157 -13.21 11.77 -1.26
CA LEU A 157 -12.38 11.34 -2.40
C LEU A 157 -12.41 9.82 -2.57
N PHE A 158 -12.26 9.06 -1.48
CA PHE A 158 -12.28 7.61 -1.52
C PHE A 158 -13.69 7.06 -1.32
N ASP A 159 -14.06 6.07 -2.13
CA ASP A 159 -15.36 5.37 -2.03
C ASP A 159 -15.37 4.39 -0.84
N TRP A 160 -14.19 3.91 -0.43
CA TRP A 160 -14.03 3.06 0.75
C TRP A 160 -12.64 3.21 1.39
N VAL A 161 -12.59 3.21 2.72
CA VAL A 161 -11.34 3.14 3.50
C VAL A 161 -11.42 1.95 4.43
N GLN A 162 -10.47 1.02 4.30
CA GLN A 162 -10.34 -0.16 5.13
C GLN A 162 -8.96 -0.19 5.79
N GLY A 163 -8.91 0.05 7.08
CA GLY A 163 -7.77 -0.28 7.94
C GLY A 163 -8.00 -1.61 8.66
N GLN A 164 -7.01 -2.02 9.46
CA GLN A 164 -7.04 -3.27 10.22
C GLN A 164 -8.21 -3.32 11.21
N LYS A 165 -8.95 -4.43 11.19
CA LYS A 165 -9.97 -4.85 12.14
C LYS A 165 -9.79 -6.34 12.43
N ASP A 166 -10.26 -6.80 13.59
CA ASP A 166 -10.08 -8.19 14.01
C ASP A 166 -10.80 -9.19 13.08
N GLU A 167 -11.92 -8.76 12.46
CA GLU A 167 -12.73 -9.62 11.59
C GLU A 167 -12.11 -9.83 10.19
N ILE A 168 -11.09 -9.06 9.82
CA ILE A 168 -10.43 -9.14 8.50
C ILE A 168 -8.95 -9.42 8.73
N PRO A 169 -8.43 -10.55 8.24
CA PRO A 169 -7.00 -10.83 8.29
C PRO A 169 -6.19 -9.69 7.66
N ARG A 170 -5.08 -9.34 8.33
CA ARG A 170 -4.20 -8.27 7.81
C ARG A 170 -3.45 -8.73 6.57
N LYS A 171 -3.02 -7.77 5.75
CA LYS A 171 -2.07 -8.01 4.67
C LYS A 171 -0.83 -8.73 5.23
N PRO A 172 -0.27 -9.75 4.54
CA PRO A 172 -0.49 -10.11 3.14
C PRO A 172 -1.62 -11.12 2.86
N ASP A 173 -2.56 -11.36 3.80
CA ASP A 173 -3.74 -12.14 3.49
C ASP A 173 -4.61 -11.39 2.46
N PRO A 174 -5.11 -12.06 1.41
CA PRO A 174 -5.88 -11.42 0.34
C PRO A 174 -7.31 -11.04 0.73
N ALA A 175 -7.81 -11.49 1.88
CA ALA A 175 -9.20 -11.26 2.33
C ALA A 175 -9.59 -9.78 2.32
N GLY A 176 -8.65 -8.88 2.67
CA GLY A 176 -8.87 -7.44 2.64
C GLY A 176 -9.17 -6.92 1.22
N VAL A 177 -8.47 -7.42 0.20
CA VAL A 177 -8.68 -7.05 -1.21
C VAL A 177 -10.09 -7.46 -1.65
N PHE A 178 -10.48 -8.72 -1.39
CA PHE A 178 -11.81 -9.23 -1.74
C PHE A 178 -12.91 -8.49 -1.00
N TYR A 179 -12.70 -8.18 0.27
CA TYR A 179 -13.65 -7.39 1.06
C TYR A 179 -13.85 -6.00 0.48
N VAL A 180 -12.78 -5.29 0.12
CA VAL A 180 -12.83 -3.94 -0.46
C VAL A 180 -13.50 -3.97 -1.83
N ALA A 181 -13.12 -4.90 -2.72
CA ALA A 181 -13.74 -5.06 -4.04
C ALA A 181 -15.27 -5.27 -3.91
N LYS A 182 -15.70 -6.12 -2.97
CA LYS A 182 -17.13 -6.32 -2.66
C LYS A 182 -17.81 -5.04 -2.18
N LYS A 183 -17.15 -4.24 -1.34
CA LYS A 183 -17.69 -2.94 -0.86
C LYS A 183 -17.84 -1.94 -1.99
N LEU A 184 -16.90 -1.95 -2.93
CA LEU A 184 -16.98 -1.13 -4.14
C LEU A 184 -17.99 -1.64 -5.17
N GLY A 185 -18.48 -2.88 -5.05
CA GLY A 185 -19.39 -3.51 -6.01
C GLY A 185 -18.72 -3.77 -7.36
N VAL A 186 -17.45 -4.21 -7.35
CA VAL A 186 -16.68 -4.60 -8.54
C VAL A 186 -16.11 -6.01 -8.36
N ASP A 187 -15.79 -6.68 -9.47
CA ASP A 187 -15.02 -7.92 -9.39
C ASP A 187 -13.58 -7.58 -8.97
N TYR A 188 -12.96 -8.42 -8.10
CA TYR A 188 -11.59 -8.20 -7.67
C TYR A 188 -10.59 -8.24 -8.85
N LYS A 189 -10.89 -8.98 -9.92
CA LYS A 189 -10.11 -9.03 -11.16
C LYS A 189 -10.12 -7.70 -11.93
N GLU A 190 -11.12 -6.85 -11.69
CA GLU A 190 -11.24 -5.50 -12.26
C GLU A 190 -10.59 -4.45 -11.33
N CYS A 191 -9.86 -4.90 -10.29
CA CYS A 191 -9.13 -4.03 -9.37
C CYS A 191 -7.65 -3.98 -9.72
N LEU A 192 -7.08 -2.78 -9.63
CA LEU A 192 -5.65 -2.55 -9.58
C LEU A 192 -5.24 -2.34 -8.12
N TYR A 193 -4.24 -3.07 -7.64
CA TYR A 193 -3.71 -2.89 -6.29
C TYR A 193 -2.39 -2.09 -6.35
N VAL A 194 -2.22 -1.11 -5.46
CA VAL A 194 -1.06 -0.20 -5.47
C VAL A 194 -0.48 -0.10 -4.06
N GLY A 195 0.82 -0.35 -3.90
CA GLY A 195 1.49 -0.28 -2.62
C GLY A 195 3.01 -0.11 -2.74
N ASP A 196 3.69 0.17 -1.63
CA ASP A 196 5.11 0.50 -1.59
C ASP A 196 5.99 -0.52 -0.87
N SER A 197 5.42 -1.64 -0.42
CA SER A 197 6.12 -2.60 0.43
C SER A 197 6.07 -4.05 -0.09
N GLU A 198 6.94 -4.89 0.45
CA GLU A 198 6.92 -6.34 0.25
C GLU A 198 5.57 -6.96 0.64
N VAL A 199 4.92 -6.38 1.65
CA VAL A 199 3.59 -6.82 2.12
C VAL A 199 2.56 -6.61 1.02
N ASP A 200 2.62 -5.49 0.31
CA ASP A 200 1.69 -5.15 -0.77
C ASP A 200 1.88 -6.03 -1.99
N VAL A 201 3.14 -6.24 -2.39
CA VAL A 201 3.47 -7.14 -3.51
C VAL A 201 2.92 -8.54 -3.25
N VAL A 202 3.13 -9.07 -2.03
CA VAL A 202 2.63 -10.40 -1.65
C VAL A 202 1.10 -10.40 -1.53
N THR A 203 0.49 -9.33 -1.02
CA THR A 203 -0.98 -9.20 -0.94
C THR A 203 -1.62 -9.31 -2.32
N GLY A 204 -1.12 -8.53 -3.28
CA GLY A 204 -1.65 -8.55 -4.64
C GLY A 204 -1.45 -9.89 -5.34
N LYS A 205 -0.29 -10.53 -5.16
CA LYS A 205 -0.01 -11.88 -5.66
C LYS A 205 -0.99 -12.91 -5.07
N ASN A 206 -1.21 -12.86 -3.75
CA ASN A 206 -2.12 -13.79 -3.08
C ASN A 206 -3.59 -13.57 -3.50
N ALA A 207 -3.96 -12.33 -3.80
CA ALA A 207 -5.29 -11.99 -4.28
C ALA A 207 -5.49 -12.28 -5.78
N GLY A 208 -4.41 -12.51 -6.55
CA GLY A 208 -4.47 -12.69 -7.99
C GLY A 208 -4.91 -11.41 -8.73
N VAL A 209 -4.57 -10.22 -8.20
CA VAL A 209 -4.87 -8.93 -8.82
C VAL A 209 -3.61 -8.29 -9.40
N LYS A 210 -3.79 -7.52 -10.47
CA LYS A 210 -2.69 -6.72 -11.03
C LYS A 210 -2.19 -5.75 -9.97
N THR A 211 -0.88 -5.80 -9.68
CA THR A 211 -0.27 -5.05 -8.58
C THR A 211 0.84 -4.14 -9.09
N ILE A 212 0.77 -2.88 -8.72
CA ILE A 212 1.79 -1.88 -9.04
C ILE A 212 2.53 -1.52 -7.76
N ALA A 213 3.83 -1.76 -7.72
CA ALA A 213 4.69 -1.30 -6.65
C ALA A 213 5.16 0.14 -6.93
N VAL A 214 5.08 1.01 -5.93
CA VAL A 214 5.56 2.40 -6.04
C VAL A 214 6.90 2.55 -5.35
N THR A 215 7.84 3.29 -5.98
CA THR A 215 9.23 3.39 -5.49
C THR A 215 9.52 4.67 -4.71
N TRP A 216 8.52 5.51 -4.47
CA TRP A 216 8.65 6.71 -3.63
C TRP A 216 8.35 6.48 -2.14
N GLY A 217 7.94 5.25 -1.77
CA GLY A 217 7.53 4.88 -0.41
C GLY A 217 8.69 4.50 0.52
N PHE A 218 8.42 3.56 1.42
CA PHE A 218 9.36 3.19 2.48
C PHE A 218 10.38 2.13 2.06
N ARG A 219 10.08 1.34 1.02
CA ARG A 219 11.00 0.29 0.52
C ARG A 219 11.75 0.75 -0.72
N THR A 220 12.97 0.26 -0.82
CA THR A 220 13.81 0.46 -2.01
C THR A 220 13.29 -0.36 -3.19
N LYS A 221 13.67 0.06 -4.38
CA LYS A 221 13.37 -0.68 -5.61
C LYS A 221 13.88 -2.14 -5.55
N GLU A 222 15.05 -2.34 -4.98
CA GLU A 222 15.69 -3.65 -4.81
C GLU A 222 14.87 -4.56 -3.89
N GLU A 223 14.37 -4.04 -2.78
CA GLU A 223 13.50 -4.80 -1.86
C GLU A 223 12.18 -5.20 -2.54
N LEU A 224 11.58 -4.29 -3.30
CA LEU A 224 10.37 -4.57 -4.08
C LEU A 224 10.60 -5.63 -5.17
N MET A 225 11.76 -5.59 -5.85
CA MET A 225 12.16 -6.62 -6.82
C MET A 225 12.36 -7.98 -6.15
N ILE A 226 13.01 -8.02 -4.99
CA ILE A 226 13.19 -9.26 -4.20
C ILE A 226 11.84 -9.83 -3.76
N ALA A 227 10.88 -8.98 -3.41
CA ALA A 227 9.51 -9.39 -3.06
C ALA A 227 8.72 -9.94 -4.27
N GLY A 228 9.23 -9.75 -5.50
CA GLY A 228 8.63 -10.24 -6.73
C GLY A 228 7.71 -9.24 -7.42
N ALA A 229 7.90 -7.93 -7.21
CA ALA A 229 7.17 -6.89 -7.93
C ALA A 229 7.40 -7.00 -9.45
N GLN A 230 6.32 -7.20 -10.20
CA GLN A 230 6.36 -7.32 -11.68
C GLN A 230 6.25 -5.93 -12.34
N TYR A 231 5.47 -5.05 -11.76
CA TYR A 231 5.24 -3.69 -12.26
C TYR A 231 5.63 -2.69 -11.20
N MET A 232 6.43 -1.70 -11.59
CA MET A 232 6.89 -0.64 -10.68
C MET A 232 6.79 0.71 -11.36
N ILE A 233 6.39 1.73 -10.62
CA ILE A 233 6.36 3.11 -11.05
C ILE A 233 7.11 4.00 -10.04
N ASP A 234 7.79 5.03 -10.56
CA ASP A 234 8.56 6.01 -9.78
C ASP A 234 7.87 7.37 -9.68
N LYS A 235 6.73 7.53 -10.40
CA LYS A 235 5.89 8.73 -10.38
C LYS A 235 4.42 8.35 -10.46
N ALA A 236 3.59 9.06 -9.69
CA ALA A 236 2.15 8.77 -9.59
C ALA A 236 1.43 8.84 -10.95
N GLU A 237 1.80 9.77 -11.81
CA GLU A 237 1.20 9.97 -13.14
C GLU A 237 1.30 8.73 -14.04
N LYS A 238 2.32 7.88 -13.84
CA LYS A 238 2.51 6.66 -14.63
C LYS A 238 1.48 5.57 -14.34
N LEU A 239 0.70 5.69 -13.27
CA LEU A 239 -0.37 4.73 -12.99
C LEU A 239 -1.40 4.66 -14.13
N GLN A 240 -1.58 5.75 -14.87
CA GLN A 240 -2.49 5.81 -16.03
C GLN A 240 -2.14 4.81 -17.14
N GLU A 241 -0.91 4.34 -17.22
CA GLU A 241 -0.45 3.36 -18.23
C GLU A 241 -0.99 1.94 -17.96
N TYR A 242 -1.61 1.74 -16.80
CA TYR A 242 -2.04 0.42 -16.31
C TYR A 242 -3.57 0.25 -16.19
N LEU A 243 -4.34 1.27 -16.60
CA LEU A 243 -5.80 1.31 -16.52
C LEU A 243 -6.50 0.73 -17.74
#